data_c0dd13f88848b9801ca0533ed3df1039
#
_entry.id   c0dd13f88848b9801ca0533ed3df1039
#
_cell.length_a   1.000
_cell.length_b   1.000
_cell.length_c   1.000
_cell.angle_alpha   90.00
_cell.angle_beta   90.00
_cell.angle_gamma   90.00
#
_symmetry.space_group_name_H-M   'P 1'
#
loop_
_entity.id
_entity.type
_entity.pdbx_description
1 polymer ?
#
loop_
_entity_poly.entity_id
_entity_poly.type
_entity_poly.pdbx_seq_one_letter_code
_entity_poly.pdbx_strand_id
1 'polypeptide(L)'
;MVKIDGFHKNTVQYNRAFSEMLRPAKEQLKHLSPDNIAQRSGAVFYEENAVLELQSLNQRVRITVPEYTCSPKLEEWHQLVILHYLALADGTAVSEQIITFGGLKDGLIRGSKFDHDMEKELRGFLSRKTPDGIRKICKALGAEFTDSNADLCAVFHFLPNYPSG
;
A
#
# COMPACT_ATOMS: atom_id res chain seq x y z
N MET A 1 4.77 6.93 16.01
CA MET A 1 4.02 5.67 15.99
C MET A 1 2.56 6.00 16.30
N VAL A 2 1.70 6.04 15.29
CA VAL A 2 0.26 6.30 15.48
C VAL A 2 -0.37 4.95 15.82
N LYS A 3 -0.67 4.72 17.11
CA LYS A 3 -1.53 3.62 17.52
C LYS A 3 -2.97 3.98 17.16
N ILE A 4 -3.56 3.22 16.25
CA ILE A 4 -5.00 3.23 16.03
C ILE A 4 -5.60 2.25 17.05
N ASP A 5 -5.88 2.75 18.25
CA ASP A 5 -6.60 2.00 19.27
C ASP A 5 -8.08 1.93 18.86
N GLY A 6 -8.51 0.76 18.39
CA GLY A 6 -9.92 0.54 18.03
C GLY A 6 -10.32 -0.88 17.61
N PHE A 7 -9.39 -1.84 17.52
CA PHE A 7 -9.73 -3.20 17.13
C PHE A 7 -9.11 -4.27 18.04
N HIS A 8 -9.51 -4.29 19.30
CA HIS A 8 -9.33 -5.49 20.14
C HIS A 8 -10.48 -6.48 19.86
N LYS A 9 -10.37 -7.25 18.77
CA LYS A 9 -11.16 -8.48 18.61
C LYS A 9 -10.19 -9.64 18.44
N ASN A 10 -10.19 -10.51 19.46
CA ASN A 10 -9.71 -11.89 19.47
C ASN A 10 -8.48 -12.17 18.58
N THR A 11 -7.29 -11.95 19.10
CA THR A 11 -6.00 -12.01 18.39
C THR A 11 -5.82 -13.28 17.56
N VAL A 12 -6.34 -14.43 18.01
CA VAL A 12 -6.25 -15.71 17.29
C VAL A 12 -7.12 -15.73 16.04
N GLN A 13 -8.34 -15.21 16.12
CA GLN A 13 -9.26 -15.15 14.98
C GLN A 13 -8.82 -14.09 13.94
N TYR A 14 -8.25 -13.00 14.40
CA TYR A 14 -7.70 -11.97 13.54
C TYR A 14 -6.46 -12.47 12.76
N ASN A 15 -5.51 -13.11 13.44
CA ASN A 15 -4.33 -13.71 12.81
C ASN A 15 -4.69 -14.78 11.77
N ARG A 16 -5.75 -15.57 12.02
CA ARG A 16 -6.25 -16.54 11.05
C ARG A 16 -6.84 -15.87 9.82
N ALA A 17 -7.68 -14.84 10.00
CA ALA A 17 -8.26 -14.09 8.90
C ALA A 17 -7.17 -13.43 8.03
N PHE A 18 -6.17 -12.81 8.65
CA PHE A 18 -5.05 -12.22 7.94
C PHE A 18 -4.24 -13.26 7.13
N SER A 19 -3.93 -14.41 7.72
CA SER A 19 -3.24 -15.49 7.03
C SER A 19 -4.02 -16.01 5.82
N GLU A 20 -5.35 -16.13 5.96
CA GLU A 20 -6.23 -16.53 4.85
C GLU A 20 -6.26 -15.49 3.72
N MET A 21 -6.19 -14.20 4.05
CA MET A 21 -6.13 -13.12 3.06
C MET A 21 -4.78 -13.08 2.33
N LEU A 22 -3.67 -13.44 2.99
CA LEU A 22 -2.34 -13.49 2.39
C LEU A 22 -2.12 -14.73 1.51
N ARG A 23 -2.83 -15.81 1.78
CA ARG A 23 -2.62 -17.09 1.10
C ARG A 23 -2.70 -16.99 -0.43
N PRO A 24 -3.73 -16.38 -1.04
CA PRO A 24 -3.80 -16.28 -2.51
C PRO A 24 -2.60 -15.57 -3.12
N ALA A 25 -2.15 -14.47 -2.52
CA ALA A 25 -0.98 -13.73 -3.01
C ALA A 25 0.28 -14.59 -2.93
N LYS A 26 0.52 -15.26 -1.80
CA LYS A 26 1.68 -16.12 -1.63
C LYS A 26 1.66 -17.32 -2.57
N GLU A 27 0.50 -17.95 -2.79
CA GLU A 27 0.39 -19.06 -3.75
C GLU A 27 0.70 -18.57 -5.18
N GLN A 28 0.20 -17.42 -5.58
CA GLN A 28 0.50 -16.87 -6.91
C GLN A 28 1.98 -16.52 -7.06
N LEU A 29 2.60 -15.93 -6.04
CA LEU A 29 4.02 -15.59 -6.05
C LEU A 29 4.94 -16.80 -6.19
N LYS A 30 4.57 -17.98 -5.66
CA LYS A 30 5.34 -19.22 -5.82
C LYS A 30 5.47 -19.68 -7.28
N HIS A 31 4.55 -19.28 -8.14
CA HIS A 31 4.56 -19.62 -9.57
C HIS A 31 5.30 -18.61 -10.44
N LEU A 32 5.80 -17.53 -9.86
CA LEU A 32 6.54 -16.48 -10.54
C LEU A 32 8.03 -16.55 -10.15
N SER A 33 8.91 -16.33 -11.11
CA SER A 33 10.33 -16.13 -10.76
C SER A 33 10.52 -14.75 -10.10
N PRO A 34 11.47 -14.62 -9.17
CA PRO A 34 11.76 -13.32 -8.53
C PRO A 34 12.10 -12.21 -9.52
N ASP A 35 12.82 -12.53 -10.61
CA ASP A 35 13.10 -11.58 -11.69
C ASP A 35 11.85 -11.09 -12.39
N ASN A 36 10.91 -12.01 -12.66
CA ASN A 36 9.63 -11.65 -13.26
C ASN A 36 8.79 -10.78 -12.33
N ILE A 37 8.79 -11.09 -11.03
CA ILE A 37 8.12 -10.25 -10.02
C ILE A 37 8.75 -8.85 -10.03
N ALA A 38 10.09 -8.75 -10.00
CA ALA A 38 10.80 -7.48 -10.00
C ALA A 38 10.48 -6.67 -11.27
N GLN A 39 10.58 -7.28 -12.43
CA GLN A 39 10.30 -6.64 -13.71
C GLN A 39 8.88 -6.06 -13.80
N ARG A 40 7.89 -6.78 -13.28
CA ARG A 40 6.47 -6.40 -13.36
C ARG A 40 6.04 -5.41 -12.30
N SER A 41 6.70 -5.38 -11.15
CA SER A 41 6.30 -4.57 -10.01
C SER A 41 7.16 -3.31 -9.81
N GLY A 42 8.28 -3.18 -10.52
CA GLY A 42 9.27 -2.13 -10.24
C GLY A 42 10.09 -2.37 -8.95
N ALA A 43 10.01 -3.55 -8.36
CA ALA A 43 10.89 -3.96 -7.29
C ALA A 43 12.30 -4.29 -7.85
N VAL A 44 13.31 -4.27 -6.99
CA VAL A 44 14.67 -4.72 -7.32
C VAL A 44 14.88 -6.09 -6.69
N PHE A 45 15.34 -7.06 -7.48
CA PHE A 45 15.70 -8.38 -6.96
C PHE A 45 17.22 -8.47 -6.74
N TYR A 46 17.59 -8.87 -5.55
CA TYR A 46 18.99 -9.15 -5.15
C TYR A 46 19.16 -10.67 -5.03
N GLU A 47 19.72 -11.28 -6.07
CA GLU A 47 19.88 -12.72 -6.19
C GLU A 47 20.76 -13.31 -5.08
N GLU A 48 21.85 -12.64 -4.73
CA GLU A 48 22.79 -13.11 -3.70
C GLU A 48 22.18 -13.30 -2.32
N ASN A 49 21.11 -12.58 -2.01
CA ASN A 49 20.43 -12.63 -0.71
C ASN A 49 19.01 -13.17 -0.82
N ALA A 50 18.54 -13.50 -2.03
CA ALA A 50 17.15 -13.89 -2.33
C ALA A 50 16.14 -12.89 -1.75
N VAL A 51 16.33 -11.59 -2.05
CA VAL A 51 15.52 -10.49 -1.51
C VAL A 51 14.97 -9.63 -2.64
N LEU A 52 13.66 -9.38 -2.62
CA LEU A 52 13.02 -8.31 -3.37
C LEU A 52 13.01 -7.04 -2.51
N GLU A 53 13.32 -5.91 -3.10
CA GLU A 53 13.27 -4.60 -2.43
C GLU A 53 12.38 -3.66 -3.21
N LEU A 54 11.47 -2.97 -2.53
CA LEU A 54 10.65 -1.92 -3.13
C LEU A 54 10.46 -0.74 -2.16
N GLN A 55 10.18 0.43 -2.74
CA GLN A 55 9.80 1.61 -1.97
C GLN A 55 8.29 1.57 -1.71
N SER A 56 7.89 1.78 -0.46
CA SER A 56 6.48 1.96 -0.08
C SER A 56 6.36 3.13 0.88
N LEU A 57 5.62 4.16 0.47
CA LEU A 57 5.61 5.43 1.20
C LEU A 57 7.05 5.95 1.40
N ASN A 58 7.38 6.36 2.62
CA ASN A 58 8.72 6.84 2.98
C ASN A 58 9.65 5.75 3.52
N GLN A 59 9.42 4.50 3.15
CA GLN A 59 10.28 3.41 3.63
C GLN A 59 10.62 2.40 2.55
N ARG A 60 11.79 1.85 2.68
CA ARG A 60 12.27 0.74 1.88
C ARG A 60 11.83 -0.58 2.52
N VAL A 61 11.15 -1.42 1.76
CA VAL A 61 10.65 -2.73 2.23
C VAL A 61 11.41 -3.82 1.51
N ARG A 62 12.01 -4.71 2.29
CA ARG A 62 12.72 -5.90 1.82
C ARG A 62 11.85 -7.13 2.05
N ILE A 63 11.71 -7.97 1.06
CA ILE A 63 10.88 -9.16 1.09
C ILE A 63 11.75 -10.36 0.74
N THR A 64 11.89 -11.30 1.69
CA THR A 64 12.65 -12.54 1.47
C THR A 64 11.89 -13.48 0.54
N VAL A 65 12.62 -14.19 -0.31
CA VAL A 65 12.08 -15.21 -1.20
C VAL A 65 12.69 -16.55 -0.81
N PRO A 66 11.91 -17.62 -0.70
CA PRO A 66 10.52 -17.81 -1.13
C PRO A 66 9.44 -17.58 -0.05
N GLU A 67 9.81 -17.20 1.17
CA GLU A 67 8.87 -17.10 2.32
C GLU A 67 7.97 -15.86 2.23
N TYR A 68 8.38 -14.85 1.47
CA TYR A 68 7.68 -13.57 1.33
C TYR A 68 7.41 -12.90 2.68
N THR A 69 8.49 -12.76 3.45
CA THR A 69 8.50 -12.08 4.75
C THR A 69 9.04 -10.66 4.60
N CYS A 70 8.33 -9.68 5.12
CA CYS A 70 8.69 -8.26 5.02
C CYS A 70 9.63 -7.81 6.15
N SER A 71 10.62 -7.00 5.80
CA SER A 71 11.51 -6.29 6.73
C SER A 71 11.66 -4.82 6.28
N PRO A 72 11.46 -3.83 7.18
CA PRO A 72 11.07 -3.99 8.59
C PRO A 72 9.70 -4.67 8.73
N LYS A 73 9.38 -5.14 9.95
CA LYS A 73 8.04 -5.71 10.22
C LYS A 73 6.98 -4.65 9.96
N LEU A 74 6.08 -4.94 9.04
CA LEU A 74 4.99 -4.05 8.66
C LEU A 74 3.72 -4.36 9.45
N GLU A 75 2.82 -3.38 9.51
CA GLU A 75 1.43 -3.62 9.89
C GLU A 75 0.78 -4.62 8.91
N GLU A 76 -0.15 -5.44 9.40
CA GLU A 76 -0.73 -6.54 8.62
C GLU A 76 -1.39 -6.07 7.33
N TRP A 77 -2.14 -4.97 7.36
CA TRP A 77 -2.77 -4.40 6.17
C TRP A 77 -1.75 -3.94 5.13
N HIS A 78 -0.62 -3.37 5.57
CA HIS A 78 0.43 -2.88 4.70
C HIS A 78 1.15 -4.05 4.01
N GLN A 79 1.47 -5.11 4.77
CA GLN A 79 2.03 -6.34 4.22
C GLN A 79 1.09 -6.99 3.20
N LEU A 80 -0.23 -7.02 3.50
CA LEU A 80 -1.26 -7.55 2.61
C LEU A 80 -1.24 -6.83 1.27
N VAL A 81 -1.28 -5.50 1.28
CA VAL A 81 -1.29 -4.69 0.04
C VAL A 81 -0.01 -4.92 -0.77
N ILE A 82 1.17 -4.93 -0.13
CA ILE A 82 2.44 -5.15 -0.84
C ILE A 82 2.49 -6.53 -1.50
N LEU A 83 2.13 -7.61 -0.79
CA LEU A 83 2.22 -8.95 -1.34
C LEU A 83 1.19 -9.19 -2.46
N HIS A 84 -0.02 -8.65 -2.33
CA HIS A 84 -0.99 -8.69 -3.43
C HIS A 84 -0.52 -7.86 -4.64
N TYR A 85 0.09 -6.70 -4.41
CA TYR A 85 0.67 -5.93 -5.50
C TYR A 85 1.75 -6.71 -6.25
N LEU A 86 2.72 -7.30 -5.54
CA LEU A 86 3.77 -8.12 -6.17
C LEU A 86 3.21 -9.30 -6.97
N ALA A 87 2.12 -9.91 -6.47
CA ALA A 87 1.47 -11.04 -7.13
C ALA A 87 0.69 -10.62 -8.39
N LEU A 88 0.09 -9.44 -8.40
CA LEU A 88 -0.85 -9.00 -9.43
C LEU A 88 -0.26 -8.00 -10.42
N ALA A 89 0.84 -7.32 -10.10
CA ALA A 89 1.48 -6.38 -10.99
C ALA A 89 1.82 -7.05 -12.33
N ASP A 90 1.50 -6.39 -13.42
CA ASP A 90 1.67 -6.89 -14.78
C ASP A 90 2.65 -6.08 -15.64
N GLY A 91 3.27 -5.05 -15.05
CA GLY A 91 4.18 -4.14 -15.73
C GLY A 91 3.48 -2.99 -16.45
N THR A 92 2.17 -2.86 -16.32
CA THR A 92 1.44 -1.74 -16.91
C THR A 92 1.84 -0.43 -16.20
N ALA A 93 2.16 0.60 -16.98
CA ALA A 93 2.48 1.91 -16.45
C ALA A 93 1.29 2.51 -15.69
N VAL A 94 1.59 3.21 -14.59
CA VAL A 94 0.56 3.90 -13.80
C VAL A 94 -0.04 5.04 -14.63
N SER A 95 -1.36 5.14 -14.64
CA SER A 95 -2.06 6.27 -15.26
C SER A 95 -1.78 7.56 -14.48
N GLU A 96 -1.62 8.67 -15.19
CA GLU A 96 -1.57 10.01 -14.56
C GLU A 96 -2.93 10.44 -13.97
N GLN A 97 -4.00 9.74 -14.34
CA GLN A 97 -5.35 10.04 -13.86
C GLN A 97 -5.57 9.44 -12.48
N ILE A 98 -5.78 10.30 -11.50
CA ILE A 98 -6.22 9.89 -10.15
C ILE A 98 -7.73 9.66 -10.21
N ILE A 99 -8.16 8.47 -9.82
CA ILE A 99 -9.58 8.08 -9.73
C ILE A 99 -9.89 7.57 -8.32
N THR A 100 -11.15 7.74 -7.90
CA THR A 100 -11.64 7.13 -6.65
C THR A 100 -11.88 5.64 -6.85
N PHE A 101 -12.04 4.89 -5.75
CA PHE A 101 -12.39 3.47 -5.83
C PHE A 101 -13.73 3.25 -6.54
N GLY A 102 -14.71 4.15 -6.34
CA GLY A 102 -15.98 4.12 -7.08
C GLY A 102 -15.85 4.36 -8.57
N GLY A 103 -14.77 5.03 -9.01
CA GLY A 103 -14.47 5.26 -10.44
C GLY A 103 -13.87 4.04 -11.17
N LEU A 104 -13.47 2.99 -10.45
CA LEU A 104 -12.99 1.76 -11.06
C LEU A 104 -14.13 1.01 -11.77
N LYS A 105 -13.81 0.32 -12.88
CA LYS A 105 -14.78 -0.41 -13.73
C LYS A 105 -15.70 -1.32 -12.92
N ASP A 106 -15.19 -1.99 -11.89
CA ASP A 106 -15.93 -2.92 -11.04
C ASP A 106 -16.24 -2.33 -9.65
N GLY A 107 -15.92 -1.05 -9.44
CA GLY A 107 -16.14 -0.32 -8.18
C GLY A 107 -17.58 0.19 -7.97
N LEU A 108 -18.43 0.16 -9.00
CA LEU A 108 -19.73 0.81 -9.04
C LEU A 108 -20.71 0.37 -7.93
N ILE A 109 -20.66 -0.89 -7.49
CA ILE A 109 -21.66 -1.42 -6.53
C ILE A 109 -21.30 -1.04 -5.08
N ARG A 110 -20.03 -1.02 -4.72
CA ARG A 110 -19.55 -0.77 -3.34
C ARG A 110 -18.63 0.43 -3.21
N GLY A 111 -18.14 0.95 -4.32
CA GLY A 111 -17.10 1.98 -4.36
C GLY A 111 -17.56 3.30 -3.77
N SER A 112 -18.75 3.78 -4.10
CA SER A 112 -19.28 5.04 -3.54
C SER A 112 -19.44 5.00 -2.03
N LYS A 113 -19.85 3.85 -1.48
CA LYS A 113 -19.91 3.66 -0.03
C LYS A 113 -18.52 3.64 0.59
N PHE A 114 -17.58 2.94 -0.03
CA PHE A 114 -16.19 2.90 0.43
C PHE A 114 -15.56 4.29 0.41
N ASP A 115 -15.69 5.03 -0.68
CA ASP A 115 -15.17 6.39 -0.82
C ASP A 115 -15.75 7.32 0.27
N HIS A 116 -17.06 7.23 0.52
CA HIS A 116 -17.74 8.00 1.56
C HIS A 116 -17.25 7.65 2.97
N ASP A 117 -17.15 6.35 3.28
CA ASP A 117 -16.69 5.88 4.59
C ASP A 117 -15.24 6.31 4.84
N MET A 118 -14.35 6.20 3.82
CA MET A 118 -12.97 6.66 3.90
C MET A 118 -12.85 8.17 4.07
N GLU A 119 -13.63 8.94 3.33
CA GLU A 119 -13.67 10.40 3.50
C GLU A 119 -14.11 10.80 4.90
N LYS A 120 -15.13 10.14 5.45
CA LYS A 120 -15.62 10.38 6.80
C LYS A 120 -14.55 10.09 7.87
N GLU A 121 -13.86 8.95 7.76
CA GLU A 121 -12.78 8.58 8.68
C GLU A 121 -11.61 9.56 8.59
N LEU A 122 -11.19 9.92 7.38
CA LEU A 122 -10.13 10.88 7.15
C LEU A 122 -10.49 12.27 7.69
N ARG A 123 -11.71 12.74 7.45
CA ARG A 123 -12.22 14.00 7.98
C ARG A 123 -12.23 13.99 9.52
N GLY A 124 -12.67 12.89 10.15
CA GLY A 124 -12.65 12.71 11.59
C GLY A 124 -11.24 12.71 12.18
N PHE A 125 -10.27 12.18 11.46
CA PHE A 125 -8.86 12.23 11.86
C PHE A 125 -8.27 13.64 11.73
N LEU A 126 -8.47 14.29 10.58
CA LEU A 126 -7.89 15.59 10.26
C LEU A 126 -8.48 16.72 11.10
N SER A 127 -9.79 16.70 11.43
CA SER A 127 -10.46 17.73 12.23
C SER A 127 -9.87 17.90 13.64
N ARG A 128 -9.15 16.90 14.13
CA ARG A 128 -8.46 16.90 15.43
C ARG A 128 -7.01 17.36 15.36
N LYS A 129 -6.54 17.82 14.20
CA LYS A 129 -5.17 18.22 13.95
C LYS A 129 -5.06 19.68 13.53
N THR A 130 -3.95 20.30 13.86
CA THR A 130 -3.60 21.60 13.31
C THR A 130 -3.08 21.46 11.87
N PRO A 131 -3.17 22.48 11.01
CA PRO A 131 -2.60 22.45 9.66
C PRO A 131 -1.13 22.05 9.63
N ASP A 132 -0.32 22.58 10.54
CA ASP A 132 1.10 22.20 10.67
C ASP A 132 1.28 20.76 11.12
N GLY A 133 0.40 20.26 11.99
CA GLY A 133 0.39 18.86 12.39
C GLY A 133 0.08 17.94 11.22
N ILE A 134 -0.86 18.31 10.37
CA ILE A 134 -1.19 17.56 9.13
C ILE A 134 0.01 17.56 8.19
N ARG A 135 0.64 18.72 7.92
CA ARG A 135 1.84 18.82 7.07
C ARG A 135 2.97 17.93 7.58
N LYS A 136 3.23 17.91 8.87
CA LYS A 136 4.26 17.06 9.49
C LYS A 136 3.96 15.57 9.28
N ILE A 137 2.72 15.14 9.44
CA ILE A 137 2.31 13.75 9.22
C ILE A 137 2.48 13.37 7.76
N CYS A 138 1.98 14.19 6.83
CA CYS A 138 2.12 13.95 5.40
C CYS A 138 3.60 13.83 4.99
N LYS A 139 4.44 14.76 5.46
CA LYS A 139 5.88 14.74 5.18
C LYS A 139 6.57 13.50 5.74
N ALA A 140 6.20 13.06 6.95
CA ALA A 140 6.75 11.85 7.55
C ALA A 140 6.39 10.58 6.78
N LEU A 141 5.26 10.58 6.07
CA LEU A 141 4.84 9.50 5.17
C LEU A 141 5.40 9.62 3.75
N GLY A 142 6.22 10.64 3.47
CA GLY A 142 6.86 10.83 2.18
C GLY A 142 5.95 11.49 1.14
N ALA A 143 4.93 12.25 1.58
CA ALA A 143 4.07 12.98 0.65
C ALA A 143 4.80 14.07 -0.09
N GLU A 144 4.47 14.22 -1.36
CA GLU A 144 4.80 15.39 -2.18
C GLU A 144 3.67 16.39 -2.07
N PHE A 145 4.03 17.67 -1.89
CA PHE A 145 3.05 18.75 -1.82
C PHE A 145 2.96 19.41 -3.19
N THR A 146 1.74 19.53 -3.70
CA THR A 146 1.46 20.15 -4.98
C THR A 146 0.62 21.40 -4.81
N ASP A 147 0.81 22.37 -5.70
CA ASP A 147 -0.04 23.56 -5.76
C ASP A 147 -1.43 23.18 -6.26
N SER A 148 -2.44 23.58 -5.52
CA SER A 148 -3.84 23.38 -5.87
C SER A 148 -4.69 24.50 -5.26
N ASN A 149 -5.97 24.56 -5.63
CA ASN A 149 -6.93 25.49 -5.02
C ASN A 149 -7.33 25.08 -3.58
N ALA A 150 -6.80 23.99 -3.07
CA ALA A 150 -7.00 23.54 -1.69
C ALA A 150 -5.94 24.11 -0.76
N ASP A 151 -6.27 24.27 0.54
CA ASP A 151 -5.33 24.73 1.56
C ASP A 151 -4.12 23.81 1.72
N LEU A 152 -4.27 22.53 1.38
CA LEU A 152 -3.22 21.53 1.37
C LEU A 152 -3.55 20.43 0.35
N CYS A 153 -2.64 20.21 -0.58
CA CYS A 153 -2.68 19.07 -1.49
C CYS A 153 -1.40 18.24 -1.29
N ALA A 154 -1.57 16.96 -0.95
CA ALA A 154 -0.49 16.03 -0.69
C ALA A 154 -0.70 14.73 -1.46
N VAL A 155 0.30 14.32 -2.22
CA VAL A 155 0.30 13.08 -3.00
C VAL A 155 1.23 12.08 -2.34
N PHE A 156 0.75 10.85 -2.20
CA PHE A 156 1.49 9.73 -1.60
C PHE A 156 1.76 8.66 -2.65
N HIS A 157 3.01 8.24 -2.77
CA HIS A 157 3.38 7.07 -3.56
C HIS A 157 3.42 5.84 -2.66
N PHE A 158 2.29 5.16 -2.56
CA PHE A 158 2.16 3.98 -1.70
C PHE A 158 2.97 2.79 -2.23
N LEU A 159 3.00 2.62 -3.54
CA LEU A 159 3.73 1.57 -4.26
C LEU A 159 4.60 2.21 -5.35
N PRO A 160 5.62 1.52 -5.85
CA PRO A 160 6.47 2.05 -6.91
C PRO A 160 5.64 2.48 -8.12
N ASN A 161 5.89 3.70 -8.61
CA ASN A 161 5.42 4.08 -9.94
C ASN A 161 6.26 3.29 -10.95
N TYR A 162 5.61 2.55 -11.83
CA TYR A 162 6.30 1.90 -12.92
C TYR A 162 6.84 2.99 -13.86
N PRO A 163 8.15 3.09 -14.11
CA PRO A 163 8.63 4.07 -15.07
C PRO A 163 8.05 3.70 -16.44
N SER A 164 7.30 4.64 -17.02
CA SER A 164 7.00 4.60 -18.44
C SER A 164 8.34 4.65 -19.18
N GLY A 165 8.77 3.51 -19.72
CA GLY A 165 9.96 3.41 -20.56
C GLY A 165 9.81 4.19 -21.87
#